data_da59abb6d6a1f868b27b53473b43215f
#
_entry.id   da59abb6d6a1f868b27b53473b43215f
#
_cell.length_a   1.000
_cell.length_b   1.000
_cell.length_c   1.000
_cell.angle_alpha   90.00
_cell.angle_beta   90.00
_cell.angle_gamma   90.00
#
_symmetry.space_group_name_H-M   'P 1'
#
loop_
_entity.id
_entity.type
_entity.pdbx_description
1 polymer ?
#
loop_
_entity_poly.entity_id
_entity_poly.type
_entity_poly.pdbx_seq_one_letter_code
_entity_poly.pdbx_strand_id
1 'polypeptide(L)'
;MKLLKLIVAVCLAAMVSCTEKPVEPDVPTGDVAIPELPVDPQPGNTSFAHRIMLLQHTGTDCSNCPNLMTSLKALSELDAYVDKYQHVAAHSYNSDGDPAYSQAAANLSQAFCSGYYPELTFNLTTRNTGTSLAVSTITDIIDELHKDTADVGIAAAAGLAGNALGVNVQIKAAKAGQYRIAVWVLEDGIRGKQAGASEDWMNTHSNAVRAMAGATLNMRIYGEKMGELQAGDTAEKSFTVALDESVKAENCKVLVVVNAAGSDGRYDLANCALCPIGGTVAYDYN
;
A
#
# COMPACT_ATOMS: atom_id res chain seq x y z
N MET A 1 -60.41 52.44 20.02
CA MET A 1 -59.19 52.05 19.34
C MET A 1 -58.53 50.97 20.17
N LYS A 2 -58.66 49.65 19.79
CA LYS A 2 -58.10 48.54 20.47
C LYS A 2 -56.90 48.04 19.65
N LEU A 3 -55.67 48.08 20.25
CA LEU A 3 -54.47 47.59 19.65
C LEU A 3 -54.46 46.08 19.77
N LEU A 4 -54.39 45.38 18.65
CA LEU A 4 -54.23 43.91 18.55
C LEU A 4 -52.73 43.58 18.56
N LYS A 5 -52.26 42.95 19.65
CA LYS A 5 -50.91 42.45 19.74
C LYS A 5 -50.82 41.07 19.06
N LEU A 6 -50.12 41.03 17.94
CA LEU A 6 -49.79 39.77 17.23
C LEU A 6 -48.57 39.13 17.92
N ILE A 7 -48.76 37.97 18.54
CA ILE A 7 -47.67 37.14 19.08
C ILE A 7 -47.23 36.21 17.96
N VAL A 8 -46.00 36.41 17.44
CA VAL A 8 -45.35 35.48 16.52
C VAL A 8 -44.59 34.45 17.35
N ALA A 9 -45.08 33.22 17.39
CA ALA A 9 -44.36 32.10 17.96
C ALA A 9 -43.34 31.59 16.96
N VAL A 10 -42.03 31.79 17.24
CA VAL A 10 -40.95 31.20 16.47
C VAL A 10 -40.73 29.79 16.97
N CYS A 11 -41.13 28.76 16.20
CA CYS A 11 -40.76 27.40 16.44
C CYS A 11 -39.30 27.17 16.00
N LEU A 12 -38.39 27.08 16.98
CA LEU A 12 -37.01 26.61 16.75
C LEU A 12 -37.04 25.09 16.60
N ALA A 13 -37.03 24.61 15.37
CA ALA A 13 -36.78 23.18 15.11
C ALA A 13 -35.28 22.90 15.32
N ALA A 14 -34.94 22.26 16.42
CA ALA A 14 -33.60 21.73 16.66
C ALA A 14 -33.38 20.52 15.71
N MET A 15 -32.64 20.73 14.63
CA MET A 15 -32.11 19.63 13.81
C MET A 15 -31.00 18.98 14.61
N VAL A 16 -31.27 17.86 15.26
CA VAL A 16 -30.25 16.96 15.79
C VAL A 16 -29.66 16.26 14.58
N SER A 17 -28.54 16.78 14.10
CA SER A 17 -27.69 16.06 13.15
C SER A 17 -26.97 14.94 13.89
N CYS A 18 -27.45 13.71 13.76
CA CYS A 18 -26.69 12.54 14.14
C CYS A 18 -25.57 12.38 13.13
N THR A 19 -24.41 12.96 13.41
CA THR A 19 -23.16 12.54 12.78
C THR A 19 -22.75 11.23 13.44
N GLU A 20 -23.15 10.10 12.84
CA GLU A 20 -22.51 8.82 13.14
C GLU A 20 -21.03 8.99 12.82
N LYS A 21 -20.18 8.94 13.84
CA LYS A 21 -18.75 8.78 13.63
C LYS A 21 -18.55 7.47 12.90
N PRO A 22 -17.66 7.39 11.88
CA PRO A 22 -17.26 6.11 11.32
C PRO A 22 -16.82 5.22 12.48
N VAL A 23 -17.43 4.05 12.61
CA VAL A 23 -17.00 3.03 13.56
C VAL A 23 -15.62 2.58 13.05
N GLU A 24 -14.56 3.06 13.69
CA GLU A 24 -13.25 2.43 13.51
C GLU A 24 -13.41 0.99 13.98
N PRO A 25 -12.96 -0.01 13.20
CA PRO A 25 -13.03 -1.40 13.64
C PRO A 25 -12.32 -1.51 15.00
N ASP A 26 -12.95 -2.19 15.96
CA ASP A 26 -12.35 -2.51 17.25
C ASP A 26 -11.03 -3.25 17.00
N VAL A 27 -9.92 -2.52 17.04
CA VAL A 27 -8.59 -3.12 17.00
C VAL A 27 -8.38 -3.80 18.36
N PRO A 28 -8.16 -5.12 18.39
CA PRO A 28 -7.91 -5.81 19.63
C PRO A 28 -6.72 -5.14 20.35
N THR A 29 -6.96 -4.63 21.56
CA THR A 29 -5.96 -3.95 22.40
C THR A 29 -5.03 -4.93 23.13
N GLY A 30 -4.79 -6.12 22.56
CA GLY A 30 -3.77 -7.03 23.06
C GLY A 30 -2.38 -6.44 22.78
N ASP A 31 -1.50 -6.44 23.78
CA ASP A 31 -0.10 -6.06 23.56
C ASP A 31 0.54 -6.97 22.52
N VAL A 32 0.65 -6.46 21.28
CA VAL A 32 1.37 -7.16 20.20
C VAL A 32 2.85 -7.07 20.51
N ALA A 33 3.51 -8.21 20.73
CA ALA A 33 4.97 -8.27 20.87
C ALA A 33 5.60 -8.00 19.49
N ILE A 34 6.09 -6.77 19.29
CA ILE A 34 6.82 -6.37 18.09
C ILE A 34 8.32 -6.49 18.40
N PRO A 35 9.13 -7.11 17.52
CA PRO A 35 10.59 -7.11 17.65
C PRO A 35 11.14 -5.68 17.74
N GLU A 36 12.31 -5.51 18.37
CA GLU A 36 13.02 -4.23 18.34
C GLU A 36 13.44 -3.89 16.90
N LEU A 37 13.40 -2.61 16.56
CA LEU A 37 13.93 -2.14 15.27
C LEU A 37 15.43 -2.48 15.17
N PRO A 38 15.90 -2.88 13.96
CA PRO A 38 17.32 -3.12 13.75
C PRO A 38 18.15 -1.87 14.02
N VAL A 39 19.28 -2.05 14.69
CA VAL A 39 20.27 -0.98 14.87
C VAL A 39 20.83 -0.61 13.48
N ASP A 40 20.88 0.68 13.19
CA ASP A 40 21.46 1.18 11.94
C ASP A 40 22.98 0.89 11.90
N PRO A 41 23.45 0.01 10.98
CA PRO A 41 24.87 -0.35 10.92
C PRO A 41 25.74 0.75 10.28
N GLN A 42 25.11 1.75 9.63
CA GLN A 42 25.79 2.81 8.89
C GLN A 42 25.13 4.18 9.16
N PRO A 43 25.18 4.73 10.40
CA PRO A 43 24.44 5.93 10.78
C PRO A 43 24.71 7.17 9.91
N GLY A 44 25.91 7.28 9.35
CA GLY A 44 26.32 8.38 8.46
C GLY A 44 25.99 8.17 6.98
N ASN A 45 25.55 6.97 6.58
CA ASN A 45 25.24 6.66 5.18
C ASN A 45 23.77 7.02 4.87
N THR A 46 23.54 7.67 3.74
CA THR A 46 22.21 8.02 3.20
C THR A 46 22.01 7.52 1.76
N SER A 47 22.87 6.59 1.29
CA SER A 47 22.75 5.96 -0.02
C SER A 47 21.96 4.64 0.14
N PHE A 48 20.66 4.67 -0.16
CA PHE A 48 19.79 3.53 0.01
C PHE A 48 19.42 2.88 -1.32
N ALA A 49 19.27 1.56 -1.31
CA ALA A 49 18.73 0.82 -2.45
C ALA A 49 17.30 1.29 -2.76
N HIS A 50 17.01 1.45 -4.04
CA HIS A 50 15.72 1.95 -4.52
C HIS A 50 14.89 0.80 -5.09
N ARG A 51 13.62 0.69 -4.68
CA ARG A 51 12.68 -0.30 -5.20
C ARG A 51 11.51 0.39 -5.88
N ILE A 52 11.27 0.03 -7.14
CA ILE A 52 10.12 0.51 -7.92
C ILE A 52 8.90 -0.32 -7.54
N MET A 53 7.80 0.30 -7.17
CA MET A 53 6.53 -0.41 -6.94
C MET A 53 5.83 -0.69 -8.27
N LEU A 54 5.47 -1.95 -8.48
CA LEU A 54 4.59 -2.40 -9.56
C LEU A 54 3.23 -2.76 -8.96
N LEU A 55 2.28 -1.83 -9.01
CA LEU A 55 0.90 -2.05 -8.54
C LEU A 55 0.05 -2.57 -9.71
N GLN A 56 -0.24 -3.87 -9.69
CA GLN A 56 -1.11 -4.54 -10.64
C GLN A 56 -2.57 -4.39 -10.21
N HIS A 57 -3.40 -3.83 -11.08
CA HIS A 57 -4.86 -3.81 -10.91
C HIS A 57 -5.47 -5.01 -11.63
N THR A 58 -6.11 -5.90 -10.87
CA THR A 58 -6.53 -7.24 -11.32
C THR A 58 -7.80 -7.74 -10.62
N GLY A 59 -8.18 -8.96 -10.90
CA GLY A 59 -9.24 -9.71 -10.24
C GLY A 59 -9.47 -11.07 -10.92
N THR A 60 -9.99 -12.04 -10.20
CA THR A 60 -10.19 -13.40 -10.70
C THR A 60 -11.14 -13.48 -11.89
N ASP A 61 -12.14 -12.60 -11.98
CA ASP A 61 -13.09 -12.53 -13.10
C ASP A 61 -12.55 -11.78 -14.33
N CYS A 62 -11.36 -11.18 -14.25
CA CYS A 62 -10.75 -10.46 -15.36
C CYS A 62 -10.12 -11.44 -16.35
N SER A 63 -10.81 -11.72 -17.46
CA SER A 63 -10.36 -12.70 -18.47
C SER A 63 -9.11 -12.30 -19.25
N ASN A 64 -8.74 -11.02 -19.27
CA ASN A 64 -7.52 -10.50 -19.89
C ASN A 64 -6.33 -10.41 -18.93
N CYS A 65 -6.57 -10.52 -17.61
CA CYS A 65 -5.53 -10.39 -16.59
C CYS A 65 -4.44 -11.47 -16.66
N PRO A 66 -4.70 -12.72 -17.12
CA PRO A 66 -3.66 -13.73 -17.35
C PRO A 66 -2.50 -13.28 -18.24
N ASN A 67 -2.75 -12.39 -19.19
CA ASN A 67 -1.70 -11.88 -20.08
C ASN A 67 -0.65 -11.07 -19.29
N LEU A 68 -1.09 -10.17 -18.41
CA LEU A 68 -0.19 -9.41 -17.55
C LEU A 68 0.47 -10.31 -16.48
N MET A 69 -0.26 -11.29 -15.94
CA MET A 69 0.32 -12.28 -15.03
C MET A 69 1.50 -13.02 -15.66
N THR A 70 1.38 -13.40 -16.96
CA THR A 70 2.46 -14.04 -17.72
C THR A 70 3.68 -13.13 -17.82
N SER A 71 3.49 -11.85 -18.11
CA SER A 71 4.59 -10.88 -18.20
C SER A 71 5.27 -10.64 -16.84
N LEU A 72 4.48 -10.53 -15.76
CA LEU A 72 5.03 -10.37 -14.41
C LEU A 72 5.77 -11.63 -13.93
N LYS A 73 5.27 -12.83 -14.30
CA LYS A 73 5.98 -14.08 -14.03
C LYS A 73 7.33 -14.10 -14.76
N ALA A 74 7.36 -13.78 -16.05
CA ALA A 74 8.59 -13.72 -16.81
C ALA A 74 9.56 -12.65 -16.28
N LEU A 75 9.06 -11.50 -15.81
CA LEU A 75 9.88 -10.48 -15.13
C LEU A 75 10.52 -11.05 -13.86
N SER A 76 9.78 -11.83 -13.08
CA SER A 76 10.29 -12.42 -11.83
C SER A 76 11.39 -13.47 -12.04
N GLU A 77 11.58 -13.93 -13.27
CA GLU A 77 12.62 -14.87 -13.68
C GLU A 77 13.90 -14.16 -14.17
N LEU A 78 13.90 -12.81 -14.21
CA LEU A 78 15.06 -12.02 -14.61
C LEU A 78 15.90 -11.62 -13.38
N ASP A 79 16.98 -12.33 -13.11
CA ASP A 79 17.87 -12.08 -11.96
C ASP A 79 18.32 -10.62 -11.84
N ALA A 80 18.52 -9.92 -12.97
CA ALA A 80 18.94 -8.51 -13.01
C ALA A 80 17.91 -7.54 -12.44
N TYR A 81 16.66 -7.98 -12.22
CA TYR A 81 15.54 -7.14 -11.78
C TYR A 81 14.98 -7.51 -10.41
N VAL A 82 15.33 -8.67 -9.84
CA VAL A 82 14.76 -9.20 -8.59
C VAL A 82 14.78 -8.18 -7.46
N ASP A 83 15.85 -7.41 -7.32
CA ASP A 83 16.02 -6.41 -6.26
C ASP A 83 15.61 -5.00 -6.68
N LYS A 84 15.19 -4.77 -7.92
CA LYS A 84 14.83 -3.43 -8.42
C LYS A 84 13.37 -3.07 -8.21
N TYR A 85 12.49 -4.03 -7.99
CA TYR A 85 11.06 -3.76 -7.88
C TYR A 85 10.36 -4.56 -6.78
N GLN A 86 9.19 -4.07 -6.39
CA GLN A 86 8.23 -4.76 -5.54
C GLN A 86 6.89 -4.88 -6.26
N HIS A 87 6.48 -6.11 -6.56
CA HIS A 87 5.16 -6.37 -7.11
C HIS A 87 4.08 -6.38 -6.02
N VAL A 88 2.95 -5.76 -6.31
CA VAL A 88 1.74 -5.68 -5.46
C VAL A 88 0.52 -5.92 -6.33
N ALA A 89 -0.42 -6.77 -5.89
CA ALA A 89 -1.64 -7.08 -6.62
C ALA A 89 -2.87 -6.50 -5.89
N ALA A 90 -3.56 -5.56 -6.54
CA ALA A 90 -4.83 -5.03 -6.08
C ALA A 90 -5.99 -5.76 -6.77
N HIS A 91 -6.55 -6.75 -6.09
CA HIS A 91 -7.74 -7.49 -6.54
C HIS A 91 -8.99 -6.65 -6.29
N SER A 92 -9.52 -6.03 -7.34
CA SER A 92 -10.59 -5.03 -7.26
C SER A 92 -11.53 -5.01 -8.47
N TYR A 93 -11.28 -5.83 -9.50
CA TYR A 93 -12.10 -5.84 -10.73
C TYR A 93 -13.55 -6.22 -10.46
N ASN A 94 -13.77 -7.26 -9.65
CA ASN A 94 -15.07 -7.69 -9.17
C ASN A 94 -14.93 -8.20 -7.74
N SER A 95 -15.79 -7.76 -6.83
CA SER A 95 -15.77 -8.22 -5.42
C SER A 95 -16.40 -9.59 -5.24
N ASP A 96 -17.34 -9.97 -6.13
CA ASP A 96 -18.14 -11.18 -5.97
C ASP A 96 -17.31 -12.41 -6.35
N GLY A 97 -17.00 -13.23 -5.35
CA GLY A 97 -16.33 -14.52 -5.55
C GLY A 97 -14.82 -14.45 -5.76
N ASP A 98 -14.20 -13.27 -5.73
CA ASP A 98 -12.72 -13.14 -5.75
C ASP A 98 -12.16 -13.31 -4.32
N PRO A 99 -11.49 -14.43 -4.01
CA PRO A 99 -10.97 -14.68 -2.65
C PRO A 99 -9.80 -13.76 -2.28
N ALA A 100 -9.19 -13.10 -3.25
CA ALA A 100 -8.11 -12.15 -3.04
C ALA A 100 -8.59 -10.69 -2.94
N TYR A 101 -9.88 -10.42 -3.20
CA TYR A 101 -10.46 -9.10 -3.04
C TYR A 101 -10.30 -8.58 -1.61
N SER A 102 -10.08 -7.27 -1.50
CA SER A 102 -10.18 -6.54 -0.24
C SER A 102 -10.63 -5.09 -0.49
N GLN A 103 -11.25 -4.47 0.51
CA GLN A 103 -11.57 -3.03 0.43
C GLN A 103 -10.31 -2.17 0.29
N ALA A 104 -9.19 -2.61 0.87
CA ALA A 104 -7.89 -1.95 0.72
C ALA A 104 -7.43 -1.94 -0.74
N ALA A 105 -7.52 -3.08 -1.44
CA ALA A 105 -7.22 -3.19 -2.86
C ALA A 105 -8.15 -2.33 -3.73
N ALA A 106 -9.45 -2.30 -3.41
CA ALA A 106 -10.42 -1.47 -4.10
C ALA A 106 -10.11 0.03 -3.95
N ASN A 107 -9.71 0.46 -2.74
CA ASN A 107 -9.31 1.85 -2.49
C ASN A 107 -8.06 2.25 -3.29
N LEU A 108 -7.06 1.36 -3.41
CA LEU A 108 -5.89 1.59 -4.24
C LEU A 108 -6.25 1.70 -5.72
N SER A 109 -7.10 0.81 -6.22
CA SER A 109 -7.53 0.87 -7.61
C SER A 109 -8.40 2.10 -7.89
N GLN A 110 -9.25 2.53 -6.96
CA GLN A 110 -10.00 3.76 -7.10
C GLN A 110 -9.08 5.00 -7.21
N ALA A 111 -7.94 4.99 -6.52
CA ALA A 111 -6.99 6.10 -6.53
C ALA A 111 -6.05 6.07 -7.75
N PHE A 112 -5.58 4.88 -8.14
CA PHE A 112 -4.44 4.75 -9.05
C PHE A 112 -4.74 4.04 -10.37
N CYS A 113 -5.86 3.30 -10.51
CA CYS A 113 -6.28 2.68 -11.76
C CYS A 113 -7.06 3.66 -12.64
N SER A 114 -6.87 3.58 -13.94
CA SER A 114 -7.64 4.36 -14.91
C SER A 114 -9.04 3.78 -15.19
N GLY A 115 -9.34 2.61 -14.60
CA GLY A 115 -10.60 1.88 -14.81
C GLY A 115 -10.50 0.77 -15.86
N TYR A 116 -9.33 0.56 -16.45
CA TYR A 116 -9.06 -0.57 -17.36
C TYR A 116 -8.37 -1.71 -16.61
N TYR A 117 -8.72 -2.96 -16.96
CA TYR A 117 -8.11 -4.17 -16.39
C TYR A 117 -7.66 -5.13 -17.49
N PRO A 118 -6.42 -5.67 -17.42
CA PRO A 118 -5.40 -5.34 -16.41
C PRO A 118 -4.76 -3.97 -16.66
N GLU A 119 -4.29 -3.35 -15.57
CA GLU A 119 -3.42 -2.17 -15.62
C GLU A 119 -2.24 -2.37 -14.67
N LEU A 120 -1.08 -1.82 -15.02
CA LEU A 120 0.10 -1.76 -14.16
C LEU A 120 0.46 -0.30 -13.90
N THR A 121 0.48 0.08 -12.62
CA THR A 121 0.89 1.40 -12.17
C THR A 121 2.27 1.30 -11.52
N PHE A 122 3.22 2.14 -11.96
CA PHE A 122 4.58 2.22 -11.45
C PHE A 122 4.67 3.40 -10.49
N ASN A 123 5.24 3.19 -9.31
CA ASN A 123 5.46 4.20 -8.26
C ASN A 123 4.22 5.05 -7.96
N LEU A 124 3.01 4.48 -8.11
CA LEU A 124 1.71 5.13 -7.90
C LEU A 124 1.39 6.28 -8.87
N THR A 125 2.20 6.51 -9.89
CA THR A 125 2.07 7.66 -10.80
C THR A 125 2.03 7.28 -12.28
N THR A 126 3.00 6.52 -12.77
CA THR A 126 3.08 6.13 -14.17
C THR A 126 2.20 4.92 -14.43
N ARG A 127 1.26 5.04 -15.36
CA ARG A 127 0.30 3.99 -15.70
C ARG A 127 0.61 3.40 -17.05
N ASN A 128 0.51 2.09 -17.14
CA ASN A 128 0.52 1.38 -18.42
C ASN A 128 -0.70 0.47 -18.49
N THR A 129 -1.59 0.79 -19.44
CA THR A 129 -2.79 0.01 -19.72
C THR A 129 -2.54 -0.85 -20.93
N GLY A 130 -2.90 -2.12 -20.84
CA GLY A 130 -2.83 -3.02 -22.00
C GLY A 130 -3.03 -4.47 -21.60
N THR A 131 -3.78 -5.17 -22.44
CA THR A 131 -4.04 -6.60 -22.25
C THR A 131 -2.81 -7.48 -22.50
N SER A 132 -1.77 -6.91 -23.11
CA SER A 132 -0.53 -7.63 -23.46
C SER A 132 0.66 -6.69 -23.30
N LEU A 133 1.08 -6.46 -22.05
CA LEU A 133 2.27 -5.67 -21.75
C LEU A 133 3.50 -6.57 -21.84
N ALA A 134 4.40 -6.30 -22.80
CA ALA A 134 5.63 -7.08 -22.94
C ALA A 134 6.58 -6.85 -21.74
N VAL A 135 7.33 -7.89 -21.38
CA VAL A 135 8.34 -7.81 -20.29
C VAL A 135 9.35 -6.69 -20.57
N SER A 136 9.80 -6.54 -21.83
CA SER A 136 10.72 -5.47 -22.23
C SER A 136 10.18 -4.08 -21.94
N THR A 137 8.87 -3.84 -22.15
CA THR A 137 8.25 -2.55 -21.80
C THR A 137 8.26 -2.32 -20.28
N ILE A 138 8.05 -3.36 -19.47
CA ILE A 138 8.10 -3.26 -18.03
C ILE A 138 9.52 -2.95 -17.56
N THR A 139 10.53 -3.66 -18.10
CA THR A 139 11.93 -3.43 -17.75
C THR A 139 12.42 -2.07 -18.18
N ASP A 140 12.02 -1.56 -19.36
CA ASP A 140 12.38 -0.23 -19.83
C ASP A 140 11.84 0.86 -18.89
N ILE A 141 10.59 0.71 -18.38
CA ILE A 141 10.01 1.65 -17.41
C ILE A 141 10.71 1.53 -16.05
N ILE A 142 11.03 0.31 -15.60
CA ILE A 142 11.79 0.13 -14.36
C ILE A 142 13.15 0.82 -14.47
N ASP A 143 13.87 0.63 -15.55
CA ASP A 143 15.20 1.22 -15.74
C ASP A 143 15.15 2.75 -15.86
N GLU A 144 14.07 3.32 -16.43
CA GLU A 144 13.84 4.77 -16.47
C GLU A 144 13.55 5.36 -15.07
N LEU A 145 12.76 4.66 -14.26
CA LEU A 145 12.36 5.11 -12.93
C LEU A 145 13.37 4.75 -11.84
N HIS A 146 14.19 3.71 -12.08
CA HIS A 146 15.17 3.24 -11.11
C HIS A 146 16.27 4.29 -10.95
N LYS A 147 16.53 4.66 -9.70
CA LYS A 147 17.63 5.54 -9.32
C LYS A 147 18.67 4.71 -8.57
N ASP A 148 19.93 5.11 -8.66
CA ASP A 148 21.02 4.46 -7.92
C ASP A 148 20.78 4.52 -6.40
N THR A 149 20.11 5.59 -5.94
CA THR A 149 19.74 5.77 -4.54
C THR A 149 18.28 6.18 -4.39
N ALA A 150 17.61 5.66 -3.37
CA ALA A 150 16.28 6.12 -3.00
C ALA A 150 16.34 7.43 -2.20
N ASP A 151 15.22 8.17 -2.17
CA ASP A 151 15.10 9.42 -1.40
C ASP A 151 14.99 9.15 0.11
N VAL A 152 14.76 7.88 0.51
CA VAL A 152 14.59 7.48 1.91
C VAL A 152 14.98 6.01 2.10
N GLY A 153 15.65 5.71 3.23
CA GLY A 153 15.83 4.35 3.74
C GLY A 153 14.69 3.96 4.68
N ILE A 154 14.39 2.68 4.77
CA ILE A 154 13.31 2.12 5.57
C ILE A 154 13.83 0.99 6.42
N ALA A 155 13.61 1.05 7.74
CA ALA A 155 13.77 -0.06 8.67
C ALA A 155 12.42 -0.33 9.34
N ALA A 156 12.06 -1.58 9.57
CA ALA A 156 10.80 -1.94 10.17
C ALA A 156 10.87 -3.21 11.00
N ALA A 157 9.91 -3.35 11.91
CA ALA A 157 9.67 -4.55 12.70
C ALA A 157 8.17 -4.82 12.74
N ALA A 158 7.75 -6.07 12.60
CA ALA A 158 6.35 -6.46 12.61
C ALA A 158 6.11 -7.63 13.56
N GLY A 159 5.03 -7.56 14.34
CA GLY A 159 4.60 -8.62 15.27
C GLY A 159 3.11 -8.88 15.12
N LEU A 160 2.66 -10.09 15.51
CA LEU A 160 1.28 -10.50 15.43
C LEU A 160 0.80 -11.06 16.78
N ALA A 161 -0.39 -10.67 17.21
CA ALA A 161 -1.10 -11.27 18.33
C ALA A 161 -2.58 -11.47 17.96
N GLY A 162 -2.98 -12.73 17.84
CA GLY A 162 -4.30 -13.06 17.30
C GLY A 162 -4.44 -12.53 15.86
N ASN A 163 -5.42 -11.65 15.63
CA ASN A 163 -5.61 -10.97 14.36
C ASN A 163 -5.08 -9.51 14.34
N ALA A 164 -4.44 -9.07 15.41
CA ALA A 164 -3.82 -7.74 15.48
C ALA A 164 -2.35 -7.81 15.04
N LEU A 165 -2.03 -7.10 13.96
CA LEU A 165 -0.68 -6.93 13.45
C LEU A 165 -0.15 -5.56 13.88
N GLY A 166 0.93 -5.54 14.66
CA GLY A 166 1.66 -4.33 15.04
C GLY A 166 2.89 -4.14 14.15
N VAL A 167 3.15 -2.91 13.74
CA VAL A 167 4.32 -2.58 12.89
C VAL A 167 4.98 -1.31 13.41
N ASN A 168 6.26 -1.39 13.74
CA ASN A 168 7.11 -0.23 14.02
C ASN A 168 7.98 0.05 12.79
N VAL A 169 8.03 1.31 12.39
CA VAL A 169 8.83 1.74 11.24
C VAL A 169 9.68 2.92 11.62
N GLN A 170 10.94 2.89 11.19
CA GLN A 170 11.85 4.04 11.18
C GLN A 170 12.24 4.34 9.74
N ILE A 171 12.11 5.60 9.33
CA ILE A 171 12.63 6.07 8.06
C ILE A 171 13.83 6.97 8.29
N LYS A 172 14.77 7.01 7.33
CA LYS A 172 15.94 7.88 7.33
C LYS A 172 16.00 8.60 5.97
N ALA A 173 15.87 9.91 5.99
CA ALA A 173 15.82 10.71 4.77
C ALA A 173 17.20 10.77 4.10
N ALA A 174 17.27 10.49 2.80
CA ALA A 174 18.44 10.77 1.97
C ALA A 174 18.37 12.19 1.39
N LYS A 175 17.17 12.72 1.21
CA LYS A 175 16.91 14.07 0.73
C LYS A 175 16.00 14.83 1.70
N ALA A 176 16.17 16.14 1.76
CA ALA A 176 15.23 17.01 2.46
C ALA A 176 13.85 16.97 1.77
N GLY A 177 12.76 16.85 2.54
CA GLY A 177 11.42 16.80 1.99
C GLY A 177 10.33 16.52 3.00
N GLN A 178 9.09 16.57 2.52
CA GLN A 178 7.91 16.16 3.28
C GLN A 178 7.58 14.71 2.94
N TYR A 179 7.52 13.86 3.96
CA TYR A 179 7.30 12.44 3.80
C TYR A 179 5.93 12.00 4.36
N ARG A 180 5.37 10.98 3.72
CA ARG A 180 4.19 10.25 4.18
C ARG A 180 4.48 8.76 4.20
N ILE A 181 3.80 8.03 5.10
CA ILE A 181 4.03 6.61 5.30
C ILE A 181 2.71 5.87 5.46
N ALA A 182 2.64 4.69 4.86
CA ALA A 182 1.59 3.70 5.08
C ALA A 182 2.20 2.30 5.17
N VAL A 183 1.46 1.38 5.78
CA VAL A 183 1.79 -0.04 5.76
C VAL A 183 0.66 -0.80 5.08
N TRP A 184 1.01 -1.71 4.19
CA TRP A 184 0.10 -2.59 3.47
C TRP A 184 0.39 -4.03 3.84
N VAL A 185 -0.64 -4.81 4.09
CA VAL A 185 -0.52 -6.26 4.32
C VAL A 185 -0.74 -6.98 3.00
N LEU A 186 0.25 -7.74 2.59
CA LEU A 186 0.23 -8.55 1.37
C LEU A 186 0.12 -10.02 1.74
N GLU A 187 -0.81 -10.77 1.12
CA GLU A 187 -0.97 -12.21 1.29
C GLU A 187 -0.54 -12.95 0.03
N ASP A 188 0.14 -14.07 0.22
CA ASP A 188 0.58 -14.97 -0.85
C ASP A 188 -0.25 -16.26 -0.87
N GLY A 189 -0.28 -16.92 -2.02
CA GLY A 189 -0.80 -18.28 -2.15
C GLY A 189 -2.33 -18.41 -2.06
N ILE A 190 -3.09 -17.35 -2.31
CA ILE A 190 -4.55 -17.37 -2.31
C ILE A 190 -5.04 -18.14 -3.52
N ARG A 191 -5.77 -19.24 -3.30
CA ARG A 191 -6.36 -20.04 -4.38
C ARG A 191 -7.70 -19.44 -4.84
N GLY A 192 -7.78 -19.12 -6.11
CA GLY A 192 -8.99 -18.59 -6.77
C GLY A 192 -8.96 -18.89 -8.26
N LYS A 193 -10.09 -19.35 -8.82
CA LYS A 193 -10.16 -19.65 -10.25
C LYS A 193 -10.07 -18.36 -11.06
N GLN A 194 -8.99 -18.21 -11.83
CA GLN A 194 -8.78 -17.08 -12.72
C GLN A 194 -9.50 -17.28 -14.05
N ALA A 195 -10.36 -16.34 -14.41
CA ALA A 195 -10.98 -16.33 -15.74
C ALA A 195 -9.87 -16.15 -16.83
N GLY A 196 -9.97 -16.97 -17.89
CA GLY A 196 -8.97 -16.96 -18.98
C GLY A 196 -7.64 -17.62 -18.64
N ALA A 197 -7.49 -18.25 -17.46
CA ALA A 197 -6.28 -18.98 -17.12
C ALA A 197 -6.02 -20.13 -18.13
N SER A 198 -4.79 -20.17 -18.65
CA SER A 198 -4.30 -21.26 -19.51
C SER A 198 -3.46 -22.28 -18.75
N GLU A 199 -2.99 -21.94 -17.56
CA GLU A 199 -2.14 -22.77 -16.70
C GLU A 199 -2.59 -22.71 -15.24
N ASP A 200 -2.38 -23.80 -14.46
CA ASP A 200 -2.87 -23.90 -13.08
C ASP A 200 -2.25 -22.88 -12.12
N TRP A 201 -1.00 -22.48 -12.34
CA TRP A 201 -0.34 -21.48 -11.50
C TRP A 201 -1.08 -20.13 -11.50
N MET A 202 -1.82 -19.79 -12.57
CA MET A 202 -2.63 -18.57 -12.67
C MET A 202 -3.81 -18.55 -11.69
N ASN A 203 -4.18 -19.72 -11.12
CA ASN A 203 -5.21 -19.84 -10.08
C ASN A 203 -4.64 -19.63 -8.66
N THR A 204 -3.40 -19.19 -8.55
CA THR A 204 -2.75 -18.86 -7.26
C THR A 204 -2.32 -17.39 -7.29
N HIS A 205 -2.90 -16.60 -6.40
CA HIS A 205 -2.67 -15.17 -6.33
C HIS A 205 -1.73 -14.85 -5.16
N SER A 206 -0.70 -14.07 -5.43
CA SER A 206 0.32 -13.68 -4.46
C SER A 206 0.53 -12.17 -4.46
N ASN A 207 1.12 -11.63 -3.39
CA ASN A 207 1.27 -10.20 -3.15
C ASN A 207 -0.07 -9.44 -3.16
N ALA A 208 -1.18 -10.13 -2.84
CA ALA A 208 -2.50 -9.53 -2.84
C ALA A 208 -2.66 -8.61 -1.63
N VAL A 209 -3.07 -7.36 -1.84
CA VAL A 209 -3.33 -6.40 -0.76
C VAL A 209 -4.56 -6.83 0.02
N ARG A 210 -4.41 -7.07 1.33
CA ARG A 210 -5.50 -7.50 2.21
C ARG A 210 -5.96 -6.42 3.16
N ALA A 211 -5.03 -5.64 3.69
CA ALA A 211 -5.31 -4.56 4.62
C ALA A 211 -4.29 -3.43 4.47
N MET A 212 -4.63 -2.26 5.00
CA MET A 212 -3.74 -1.09 5.06
C MET A 212 -3.93 -0.35 6.37
N ALA A 213 -2.85 0.23 6.90
CA ALA A 213 -2.90 1.24 7.94
C ALA A 213 -2.11 2.50 7.53
N GLY A 214 -2.51 3.63 8.09
CA GLY A 214 -1.94 4.92 7.73
C GLY A 214 -2.48 5.50 6.42
N ALA A 215 -3.08 4.67 5.56
CA ALA A 215 -3.68 5.10 4.30
C ALA A 215 -5.20 4.88 4.31
N THR A 216 -5.93 5.87 3.83
CA THR A 216 -7.39 5.81 3.60
C THR A 216 -7.70 6.45 2.26
N LEU A 217 -8.87 6.16 1.71
CA LEU A 217 -9.32 6.81 0.47
C LEU A 217 -9.28 8.34 0.61
N ASN A 218 -9.16 9.04 -0.49
CA ASN A 218 -9.04 10.50 -0.61
C ASN A 218 -7.63 11.00 -0.24
N MET A 219 -7.54 12.09 0.52
CA MET A 219 -6.28 12.82 0.75
C MET A 219 -5.22 12.04 1.54
N ARG A 220 -5.57 10.89 2.14
CA ARG A 220 -4.65 10.06 2.91
C ARG A 220 -4.15 8.83 2.18
N ILE A 221 -4.49 8.65 0.90
CA ILE A 221 -4.10 7.43 0.16
C ILE A 221 -2.58 7.24 0.10
N TYR A 222 -1.81 8.33 0.12
CA TYR A 222 -0.35 8.31 0.17
C TYR A 222 0.23 8.07 1.57
N GLY A 223 -0.61 7.94 2.59
CA GLY A 223 -0.18 7.66 3.96
C GLY A 223 -0.29 8.84 4.92
N GLU A 224 0.07 8.60 6.18
CA GLU A 224 0.15 9.60 7.22
C GLU A 224 1.41 10.46 7.12
N LYS A 225 1.31 11.70 7.60
CA LYS A 225 2.46 12.62 7.61
C LYS A 225 3.53 12.14 8.58
N MET A 226 4.78 12.13 8.12
CA MET A 226 5.98 11.96 8.96
C MET A 226 6.61 13.31 9.36
N GLY A 227 6.25 14.39 8.65
CA GLY A 227 6.81 15.71 8.83
C GLY A 227 7.77 16.09 7.69
N GLU A 228 8.46 17.20 7.90
CA GLU A 228 9.54 17.67 7.04
C GLU A 228 10.87 17.19 7.67
N LEU A 229 11.66 16.47 6.89
CA LEU A 229 12.94 15.91 7.32
C LEU A 229 14.06 16.50 6.48
N GLN A 230 15.21 16.71 7.10
CA GLN A 230 16.47 17.03 6.40
C GLN A 230 17.21 15.74 6.04
N ALA A 231 18.16 15.82 5.11
CA ALA A 231 19.00 14.65 4.80
C ALA A 231 19.75 14.18 6.05
N GLY A 232 19.66 12.87 6.34
CA GLY A 232 20.19 12.22 7.53
C GLY A 232 19.23 12.17 8.72
N ASP A 233 18.14 12.96 8.71
CA ASP A 233 17.14 12.89 9.77
C ASP A 233 16.40 11.54 9.75
N THR A 234 16.01 11.07 10.94
CA THR A 234 15.17 9.89 11.13
C THR A 234 13.82 10.27 11.74
N ALA A 235 12.79 9.50 11.40
CA ALA A 235 11.48 9.61 12.02
C ALA A 235 10.86 8.22 12.19
N GLU A 236 10.13 8.02 13.29
CA GLU A 236 9.50 6.75 13.63
C GLU A 236 7.98 6.86 13.63
N LYS A 237 7.33 5.74 13.32
CA LYS A 237 5.89 5.59 13.42
C LYS A 237 5.50 4.16 13.68
N SER A 238 4.46 4.00 14.52
CA SER A 238 3.84 2.70 14.81
C SER A 238 2.46 2.62 14.18
N PHE A 239 2.10 1.43 13.72
CA PHE A 239 0.80 1.11 13.15
C PHE A 239 0.23 -0.14 13.79
N THR A 240 -1.09 -0.21 13.85
CA THR A 240 -1.82 -1.44 14.16
C THR A 240 -2.81 -1.72 13.03
N VAL A 241 -2.85 -2.96 12.58
CA VAL A 241 -3.75 -3.43 11.51
C VAL A 241 -4.56 -4.60 12.05
N ALA A 242 -5.88 -4.52 11.99
CA ALA A 242 -6.74 -5.69 12.21
C ALA A 242 -6.81 -6.50 10.92
N LEU A 243 -6.49 -7.79 10.99
CA LEU A 243 -6.63 -8.72 9.87
C LEU A 243 -8.03 -9.32 9.89
N ASP A 244 -8.67 -9.37 8.72
CA ASP A 244 -9.93 -10.08 8.53
C ASP A 244 -9.73 -11.59 8.74
N GLU A 245 -10.77 -12.30 9.20
CA GLU A 245 -10.73 -13.74 9.46
C GLU A 245 -10.41 -14.57 8.19
N SER A 246 -10.67 -14.05 7.01
CA SER A 246 -10.33 -14.68 5.73
C SER A 246 -8.84 -14.63 5.40
N VAL A 247 -8.06 -13.78 6.09
CA VAL A 247 -6.62 -13.56 5.85
C VAL A 247 -5.80 -14.59 6.61
N LYS A 248 -4.95 -15.30 5.90
CA LYS A 248 -4.02 -16.28 6.50
C LYS A 248 -2.73 -15.57 6.89
N ALA A 249 -2.63 -15.20 8.16
CA ALA A 249 -1.50 -14.40 8.65
C ALA A 249 -0.13 -15.05 8.41
N GLU A 250 -0.06 -16.38 8.41
CA GLU A 250 1.16 -17.14 8.10
C GLU A 250 1.66 -16.98 6.65
N ASN A 251 0.77 -16.55 5.74
CA ASN A 251 1.10 -16.27 4.35
C ASN A 251 1.30 -14.76 4.09
N CYS A 252 1.27 -13.96 5.15
CA CYS A 252 1.33 -12.50 5.01
C CYS A 252 2.73 -11.94 5.26
N LYS A 253 2.94 -10.79 4.65
CA LYS A 253 4.10 -9.91 4.84
C LYS A 253 3.63 -8.47 4.85
N VAL A 254 4.40 -7.60 5.46
CA VAL A 254 4.13 -6.16 5.52
C VAL A 254 4.94 -5.45 4.44
N LEU A 255 4.30 -4.62 3.64
CA LEU A 255 4.98 -3.66 2.78
C LEU A 255 4.88 -2.28 3.41
N VAL A 256 6.02 -1.72 3.76
CA VAL A 256 6.13 -0.31 4.15
C VAL A 256 6.25 0.52 2.90
N VAL A 257 5.40 1.53 2.77
CA VAL A 257 5.32 2.42 1.60
C VAL A 257 5.59 3.85 2.06
N VAL A 258 6.65 4.46 1.54
CA VAL A 258 7.01 5.85 1.85
C VAL A 258 6.90 6.70 0.60
N ASN A 259 6.14 7.78 0.70
CA ASN A 259 5.94 8.75 -0.37
C ASN A 259 6.58 10.09 0.01
N ALA A 260 7.15 10.80 -0.95
CA ALA A 260 7.70 12.13 -0.80
C ALA A 260 6.91 13.14 -1.64
N ALA A 261 6.78 14.36 -1.13
CA ALA A 261 6.16 15.45 -1.89
C ALA A 261 7.10 15.93 -2.99
N GLY A 262 6.62 15.91 -4.23
CA GLY A 262 7.29 16.56 -5.35
C GLY A 262 7.14 18.08 -5.31
N SER A 263 7.87 18.76 -6.18
CA SER A 263 7.84 20.24 -6.30
C SER A 263 6.46 20.78 -6.72
N ASP A 264 5.63 19.97 -7.32
CA ASP A 264 4.24 20.29 -7.72
C ASP A 264 3.21 20.01 -6.62
N GLY A 265 3.65 19.55 -5.43
CA GLY A 265 2.82 19.19 -4.29
C GLY A 265 2.14 17.83 -4.41
N ARG A 266 2.39 17.07 -5.47
CA ARG A 266 1.99 15.66 -5.58
C ARG A 266 2.94 14.78 -4.79
N TYR A 267 2.44 13.62 -4.42
CA TYR A 267 3.23 12.61 -3.73
C TYR A 267 3.58 11.49 -4.69
N ASP A 268 4.86 11.14 -4.74
CA ASP A 268 5.38 10.01 -5.47
C ASP A 268 6.02 9.01 -4.50
N LEU A 269 6.11 7.74 -4.91
CA LEU A 269 6.82 6.75 -4.12
C LEU A 269 8.29 7.15 -3.98
N ALA A 270 8.73 7.36 -2.74
CA ALA A 270 10.14 7.62 -2.42
C ALA A 270 10.93 6.32 -2.25
N ASN A 271 10.31 5.30 -1.65
CA ASN A 271 10.81 3.92 -1.54
C ASN A 271 9.75 3.00 -0.93
N CYS A 272 9.98 1.69 -1.00
CA CYS A 272 9.23 0.70 -0.26
C CYS A 272 10.12 -0.44 0.22
N ALA A 273 9.69 -1.12 1.31
CA ALA A 273 10.43 -2.25 1.88
C ALA A 273 9.47 -3.32 2.42
N LEU A 274 9.79 -4.59 2.20
CA LEU A 274 9.08 -5.73 2.78
C LEU A 274 9.63 -6.06 4.16
N CYS A 275 8.73 -6.27 5.13
CA CYS A 275 9.05 -6.75 6.47
C CYS A 275 8.28 -8.05 6.73
N PRO A 276 8.93 -9.14 7.12
CA PRO A 276 8.25 -10.37 7.50
C PRO A 276 7.48 -10.18 8.81
N ILE A 277 6.32 -10.83 8.95
CA ILE A 277 5.60 -10.87 10.23
C ILE A 277 6.39 -11.72 11.22
N GLY A 278 6.56 -11.21 12.44
CA GLY A 278 7.41 -11.82 13.47
C GLY A 278 8.91 -11.55 13.29
N GLY A 279 9.29 -10.63 12.38
CA GLY A 279 10.67 -10.31 12.06
C GLY A 279 10.91 -8.82 11.83
N THR A 280 12.05 -8.53 11.23
CA THR A 280 12.52 -7.16 10.98
C THR A 280 13.10 -7.03 9.57
N VAL A 281 13.15 -5.80 9.07
CA VAL A 281 13.96 -5.40 7.92
C VAL A 281 14.84 -4.20 8.31
N ALA A 282 16.12 -4.28 8.02
CA ALA A 282 17.06 -3.17 8.23
C ALA A 282 17.08 -2.23 7.01
N TYR A 283 17.72 -1.07 7.18
CA TYR A 283 18.04 -0.22 6.04
C TYR A 283 18.83 -0.99 4.98
N ASP A 284 18.37 -0.90 3.73
CA ASP A 284 19.02 -1.49 2.56
C ASP A 284 19.90 -0.42 1.91
N TYR A 285 21.23 -0.55 2.07
CA TYR A 285 22.22 0.39 1.56
C TYR A 285 22.82 -0.09 0.24
N ASN A 286 23.16 0.85 -0.67
CA ASN A 286 23.93 0.60 -1.88
C ASN A 286 25.41 0.34 -1.56
#